data_7000182008140e920f45fba7aeacb430
#
_entry.id   7000182008140e920f45fba7aeacb430
#
_cell.length_a   1.000
_cell.length_b   1.000
_cell.length_c   1.000
_cell.angle_alpha   90.00
_cell.angle_beta   90.00
_cell.angle_gamma   90.00
#
_symmetry.space_group_name_H-M   'P 1'
#
loop_
_entity.id
_entity.type
_entity.pdbx_description
1 polymer ?
#
loop_
_entity_poly.entity_id
_entity_poly.type
_entity_poly.pdbx_seq_one_letter_code
_entity_poly.pdbx_strand_id
1 'polypeptide(L)'
;MNLYFWILRLAAWFGHRKAKKLVAGQAMAIAAMQEWRATTMGAPVLWIHAASVGEFEQARPIIERLHQELPFRKILLTFFSPSGYELRKDYPLVDKVAYLPFATKRNAKRLLEILPIQTAVMVKYEFWPAYLKALEDKGVATYLISAIFRPGQLFFLPWGKGYLKLLHTFKRIFVQDQASAQLLMKHGVSQVEVAGDTRFDHVVEVRKQAKDLPIVEGFVAGAERVIVAGST
;
A
#
# COMPACT_ATOMS: atom_id res chain seq x y z
N MET A 1 5.34 -22.40 1.26
CA MET A 1 4.72 -21.97 -0.02
C MET A 1 3.22 -21.92 0.21
N ASN A 2 2.59 -20.76 0.04
CA ASN A 2 1.24 -20.54 0.54
C ASN A 2 0.18 -21.25 -0.31
N LEU A 3 -0.74 -21.98 0.32
CA LEU A 3 -1.92 -22.60 -0.28
C LEU A 3 -2.68 -21.62 -1.22
N TYR A 4 -2.78 -20.36 -0.79
CA TYR A 4 -3.35 -19.25 -1.58
C TYR A 4 -2.69 -19.08 -2.96
N PHE A 5 -1.37 -19.22 -3.06
CA PHE A 5 -0.66 -19.15 -4.34
C PHE A 5 -1.06 -20.28 -5.31
N TRP A 6 -1.19 -21.50 -4.79
CA TRP A 6 -1.64 -22.62 -5.59
C TRP A 6 -3.09 -22.46 -6.08
N ILE A 7 -3.97 -21.96 -5.21
CA ILE A 7 -5.36 -21.65 -5.56
C ILE A 7 -5.41 -20.61 -6.67
N LEU A 8 -4.62 -19.53 -6.58
CA LEU A 8 -4.55 -18.51 -7.63
C LEU A 8 -4.03 -19.05 -8.97
N ARG A 9 -3.00 -19.89 -8.96
CA ARG A 9 -2.49 -20.52 -10.19
C ARG A 9 -3.52 -21.47 -10.79
N LEU A 10 -4.21 -22.24 -9.97
CA LEU A 10 -5.28 -23.12 -10.42
C LEU A 10 -6.42 -22.30 -11.04
N ALA A 11 -6.88 -21.24 -10.37
CA ALA A 11 -7.90 -20.34 -10.91
C ALA A 11 -7.45 -19.69 -12.23
N ALA A 12 -6.18 -19.29 -12.34
CA ALA A 12 -5.62 -18.76 -13.56
C ALA A 12 -5.62 -19.80 -14.70
N TRP A 13 -5.29 -21.06 -14.38
CA TRP A 13 -5.33 -22.17 -15.33
C TRP A 13 -6.76 -22.45 -15.83
N PHE A 14 -7.76 -22.41 -14.96
CA PHE A 14 -9.18 -22.52 -15.31
C PHE A 14 -9.77 -21.28 -16.01
N GLY A 15 -8.94 -20.31 -16.40
CA GLY A 15 -9.38 -19.19 -17.25
C GLY A 15 -9.82 -17.94 -16.50
N HIS A 16 -9.75 -17.88 -15.17
CA HIS A 16 -10.17 -16.71 -14.42
C HIS A 16 -9.28 -15.48 -14.75
N ARG A 17 -9.84 -14.51 -15.47
CA ARG A 17 -9.10 -13.36 -16.05
C ARG A 17 -8.26 -12.57 -15.05
N LYS A 18 -8.82 -12.26 -13.86
CA LYS A 18 -8.08 -11.51 -12.82
C LYS A 18 -6.93 -12.33 -12.26
N ALA A 19 -7.11 -13.64 -12.06
CA ALA A 19 -6.05 -14.53 -11.57
C ALA A 19 -4.93 -14.68 -12.60
N LYS A 20 -5.24 -14.80 -13.90
CA LYS A 20 -4.24 -14.80 -14.98
C LYS A 20 -3.38 -13.54 -14.97
N LYS A 21 -4.01 -12.36 -14.93
CA LYS A 21 -3.29 -11.07 -14.88
C LYS A 21 -2.39 -10.97 -13.64
N LEU A 22 -2.90 -11.36 -12.47
CA LEU A 22 -2.14 -11.34 -11.23
C LEU A 22 -0.92 -12.26 -11.30
N VAL A 23 -1.11 -13.53 -11.68
CA VAL A 23 -0.02 -14.52 -11.75
C VAL A 23 1.03 -14.09 -12.76
N ALA A 24 0.63 -13.63 -13.94
CA ALA A 24 1.56 -13.14 -14.97
C ALA A 24 2.32 -11.89 -14.50
N GLY A 25 1.61 -10.90 -13.97
CA GLY A 25 2.22 -9.66 -13.48
C GLY A 25 3.21 -9.90 -12.35
N GLN A 26 2.87 -10.75 -11.38
CA GLN A 26 3.78 -11.09 -10.29
C GLN A 26 4.99 -11.93 -10.74
N ALA A 27 4.84 -12.78 -11.75
CA ALA A 27 5.95 -13.54 -12.32
C ALA A 27 6.97 -12.64 -13.02
N MET A 28 6.50 -11.57 -13.69
CA MET A 28 7.35 -10.61 -14.40
C MET A 28 7.92 -9.50 -13.51
N ALA A 29 7.39 -9.32 -12.30
CA ALA A 29 7.69 -8.18 -11.44
C ALA A 29 9.19 -8.05 -11.12
N ILE A 30 9.88 -9.16 -10.82
CA ILE A 30 11.32 -9.15 -10.52
C ILE A 30 12.14 -8.70 -11.74
N ALA A 31 11.82 -9.19 -12.94
CA ALA A 31 12.50 -8.77 -14.16
C ALA A 31 12.29 -7.27 -14.44
N ALA A 32 11.05 -6.81 -14.35
CA ALA A 32 10.71 -5.39 -14.51
C ALA A 32 11.44 -4.47 -13.51
N MET A 33 11.67 -4.95 -12.29
CA MET A 33 12.44 -4.20 -11.28
C MET A 33 13.94 -4.22 -11.57
N GLN A 34 14.47 -5.31 -12.13
CA GLN A 34 15.88 -5.39 -12.59
C GLN A 34 16.15 -4.40 -13.73
N GLU A 35 15.26 -4.34 -14.72
CA GLU A 35 15.35 -3.38 -15.82
C GLU A 35 15.30 -1.94 -15.30
N TRP A 36 14.33 -1.66 -14.44
CA TRP A 36 14.21 -0.32 -13.84
C TRP A 36 15.43 0.06 -13.00
N ARG A 37 16.04 -0.90 -12.29
CA ARG A 37 17.25 -0.67 -11.50
C ARG A 37 18.38 -0.06 -12.33
N ALA A 38 18.53 -0.48 -13.57
CA ALA A 38 19.54 0.05 -14.49
C ALA A 38 19.36 1.57 -14.74
N THR A 39 18.14 2.07 -14.67
CA THR A 39 17.82 3.48 -14.89
C THR A 39 17.94 4.36 -13.64
N THR A 40 18.04 3.76 -12.44
CA THR A 40 18.06 4.52 -11.18
C THR A 40 19.42 5.15 -10.84
N MET A 41 20.48 4.83 -11.56
CA MET A 41 21.85 5.31 -11.34
C MET A 41 22.32 5.22 -9.87
N GLY A 42 21.88 4.21 -9.14
CA GLY A 42 22.24 4.01 -7.74
C GLY A 42 21.41 4.81 -6.72
N ALA A 43 20.48 5.65 -7.16
CA ALA A 43 19.65 6.44 -6.26
C ALA A 43 18.91 5.56 -5.23
N PRO A 44 18.75 6.05 -3.98
CA PRO A 44 18.01 5.34 -2.96
C PRO A 44 16.53 5.23 -3.33
N VAL A 45 15.96 4.06 -3.06
CA VAL A 45 14.56 3.76 -3.36
C VAL A 45 13.70 3.87 -2.11
N LEU A 46 12.61 4.60 -2.21
CA LEU A 46 11.50 4.57 -1.28
C LEU A 46 10.43 3.65 -1.87
N TRP A 47 10.12 2.59 -1.16
CA TRP A 47 9.13 1.61 -1.58
C TRP A 47 7.80 1.81 -0.87
N ILE A 48 6.71 1.97 -1.62
CA ILE A 48 5.35 2.07 -1.12
C ILE A 48 4.56 0.87 -1.64
N HIS A 49 3.90 0.15 -0.75
CA HIS A 49 3.04 -0.96 -1.11
C HIS A 49 1.59 -0.71 -0.70
N ALA A 50 0.70 -0.73 -1.69
CA ALA A 50 -0.74 -0.66 -1.54
C ALA A 50 -1.37 -1.84 -2.29
N ALA A 51 -2.15 -2.71 -1.64
CA ALA A 51 -2.69 -3.88 -2.31
C ALA A 51 -3.75 -3.52 -3.36
N SER A 52 -4.47 -2.43 -3.18
CA SER A 52 -5.64 -2.04 -3.98
C SER A 52 -5.68 -0.53 -4.25
N VAL A 53 -6.62 -0.11 -5.12
CA VAL A 53 -6.90 1.33 -5.38
C VAL A 53 -7.27 2.06 -4.09
N GLY A 54 -8.11 1.47 -3.23
CA GLY A 54 -8.54 2.11 -1.99
C GLY A 54 -7.39 2.37 -1.01
N GLU A 55 -6.39 1.49 -0.98
CA GLU A 55 -5.17 1.69 -0.19
C GLU A 55 -4.23 2.70 -0.85
N PHE A 56 -4.17 2.70 -2.19
CA PHE A 56 -3.45 3.73 -2.92
C PHE A 56 -3.97 5.14 -2.59
N GLU A 57 -5.28 5.34 -2.52
CA GLU A 57 -5.86 6.65 -2.16
C GLU A 57 -5.46 7.08 -0.73
N GLN A 58 -5.12 6.15 0.15
CA GLN A 58 -4.55 6.46 1.47
C GLN A 58 -3.05 6.80 1.40
N ALA A 59 -2.31 6.20 0.45
CA ALA A 59 -0.90 6.51 0.23
C ALA A 59 -0.69 7.80 -0.58
N ARG A 60 -1.67 8.17 -1.41
CA ARG A 60 -1.56 9.24 -2.40
C ARG A 60 -1.11 10.58 -1.81
N PRO A 61 -1.70 11.14 -0.74
CA PRO A 61 -1.25 12.41 -0.19
C PRO A 61 0.22 12.35 0.27
N ILE A 62 0.63 11.18 0.79
CA ILE A 62 2.01 10.97 1.23
C ILE A 62 2.95 10.90 0.02
N ILE A 63 2.55 10.22 -1.07
CA ILE A 63 3.35 10.17 -2.30
C ILE A 63 3.53 11.57 -2.89
N GLU A 64 2.45 12.35 -2.97
CA GLU A 64 2.47 13.71 -3.49
C GLU A 64 3.45 14.59 -2.70
N ARG A 65 3.41 14.51 -1.37
CA ARG A 65 4.33 15.24 -0.50
C ARG A 65 5.77 14.75 -0.59
N LEU A 66 5.99 13.44 -0.60
CA LEU A 66 7.32 12.86 -0.72
C LEU A 66 7.97 13.18 -2.08
N HIS A 67 7.19 13.21 -3.16
CA HIS A 67 7.67 13.61 -4.48
C HIS A 67 8.19 15.07 -4.48
N GLN A 68 7.52 15.96 -3.76
CA GLN A 68 7.92 17.36 -3.64
C GLN A 68 9.14 17.54 -2.71
N GLU A 69 9.15 16.87 -1.56
CA GLU A 69 10.15 17.06 -0.51
C GLU A 69 11.47 16.27 -0.74
N LEU A 70 11.39 15.16 -1.51
CA LEU A 70 12.53 14.25 -1.71
C LEU A 70 12.83 13.98 -3.20
N PRO A 71 13.12 15.00 -4.00
CA PRO A 71 13.26 14.88 -5.46
C PRO A 71 14.40 13.95 -5.90
N PHE A 72 15.39 13.68 -5.04
CA PHE A 72 16.53 12.81 -5.34
C PHE A 72 16.28 11.32 -5.05
N ARG A 73 15.15 10.98 -4.43
CA ARG A 73 14.78 9.59 -4.17
C ARG A 73 13.91 9.05 -5.28
N LYS A 74 14.10 7.76 -5.58
CA LYS A 74 13.24 7.04 -6.51
C LYS A 74 12.09 6.39 -5.77
N ILE A 75 10.86 6.62 -6.22
CA ILE A 75 9.65 6.06 -5.62
C ILE A 75 9.21 4.82 -6.40
N LEU A 76 9.22 3.67 -5.74
CA LEU A 76 8.60 2.44 -6.22
C LEU A 76 7.22 2.28 -5.59
N LEU A 77 6.18 2.21 -6.40
CA LEU A 77 4.83 1.86 -5.96
C LEU A 77 4.51 0.43 -6.40
N THR A 78 4.09 -0.42 -5.48
CA THR A 78 3.69 -1.79 -5.82
C THR A 78 2.24 -2.05 -5.46
N PHE A 79 1.57 -2.82 -6.33
CA PHE A 79 0.21 -3.30 -6.12
C PHE A 79 0.17 -4.82 -6.01
N PHE A 80 -0.76 -5.33 -5.20
CA PHE A 80 -1.13 -6.73 -5.24
C PHE A 80 -2.27 -6.96 -6.24
N SER A 81 -3.29 -6.11 -6.23
CA SER A 81 -4.48 -6.25 -7.07
C SER A 81 -4.21 -5.81 -8.53
N PRO A 82 -4.66 -6.62 -9.53
CA PRO A 82 -4.60 -6.20 -10.93
C PRO A 82 -5.34 -4.90 -11.22
N SER A 83 -6.48 -4.65 -10.57
CA SER A 83 -7.23 -3.41 -10.75
C SER A 83 -6.47 -2.19 -10.25
N GLY A 84 -5.75 -2.32 -9.13
CA GLY A 84 -4.87 -1.26 -8.63
C GLY A 84 -3.75 -0.94 -9.61
N TYR A 85 -3.06 -1.97 -10.08
CA TYR A 85 -1.98 -1.82 -11.04
C TYR A 85 -2.46 -1.19 -12.36
N GLU A 86 -3.48 -1.75 -12.99
CA GLU A 86 -3.98 -1.28 -14.30
C GLU A 86 -4.46 0.18 -14.25
N LEU A 87 -5.08 0.59 -13.14
CA LEU A 87 -5.58 1.96 -12.99
C LEU A 87 -4.47 2.97 -12.68
N ARG A 88 -3.36 2.54 -12.11
CA ARG A 88 -2.29 3.42 -11.62
C ARG A 88 -0.91 3.15 -12.22
N LYS A 89 -0.78 2.25 -13.21
CA LYS A 89 0.52 1.89 -13.83
C LYS A 89 1.29 3.07 -14.42
N ASP A 90 0.58 4.11 -14.84
CA ASP A 90 1.16 5.32 -15.44
C ASP A 90 1.02 6.54 -14.48
N TYR A 91 0.99 6.30 -13.15
CA TYR A 91 0.86 7.38 -12.16
C TYR A 91 2.12 8.25 -12.15
N PRO A 92 2.00 9.58 -12.44
CA PRO A 92 3.15 10.42 -12.80
C PRO A 92 4.08 10.80 -11.65
N LEU A 93 3.62 10.66 -10.38
CA LEU A 93 4.39 11.09 -9.21
C LEU A 93 5.23 9.97 -8.59
N VAL A 94 5.37 8.84 -9.28
CA VAL A 94 6.27 7.75 -8.89
C VAL A 94 7.14 7.33 -10.08
N ASP A 95 8.35 6.88 -9.81
CA ASP A 95 9.31 6.49 -10.86
C ASP A 95 9.01 5.10 -11.43
N LYS A 96 8.39 4.23 -10.65
CA LYS A 96 8.00 2.89 -11.09
C LYS A 96 6.75 2.40 -10.40
N VAL A 97 5.82 1.89 -11.19
CA VAL A 97 4.69 1.09 -10.71
C VAL A 97 4.92 -0.37 -11.12
N ALA A 98 4.70 -1.30 -10.20
CA ALA A 98 4.87 -2.74 -10.46
C ALA A 98 3.90 -3.59 -9.64
N TYR A 99 3.76 -4.86 -9.99
CA TYR A 99 3.15 -5.83 -9.08
C TYR A 99 4.11 -6.18 -7.94
N LEU A 100 3.58 -6.42 -6.74
CA LEU A 100 4.35 -7.05 -5.68
C LEU A 100 4.68 -8.49 -6.12
N PRO A 101 5.95 -8.90 -6.21
CA PRO A 101 6.28 -10.29 -6.49
C PRO A 101 5.67 -11.22 -5.42
N PHE A 102 5.42 -12.48 -5.76
CA PHE A 102 4.89 -13.41 -4.75
C PHE A 102 5.68 -13.38 -3.44
N ALA A 103 4.96 -13.31 -2.32
CA ALA A 103 5.53 -13.17 -0.98
C ALA A 103 6.22 -14.47 -0.51
N THR A 104 7.28 -14.85 -1.19
CA THR A 104 8.21 -15.91 -0.80
C THR A 104 9.49 -15.31 -0.23
N LYS A 105 10.16 -16.02 0.67
CA LYS A 105 11.47 -15.61 1.20
C LYS A 105 12.47 -15.30 0.07
N ARG A 106 12.47 -16.13 -1.00
CA ARG A 106 13.34 -15.94 -2.17
C ARG A 106 13.07 -14.63 -2.87
N ASN A 107 11.80 -14.33 -3.18
CA ASN A 107 11.44 -13.11 -3.90
C ASN A 107 11.66 -11.86 -3.04
N ALA A 108 11.33 -11.92 -1.75
CA ALA A 108 11.57 -10.82 -0.83
C ALA A 108 13.07 -10.48 -0.74
N LYS A 109 13.93 -11.50 -0.55
CA LYS A 109 15.38 -11.32 -0.56
C LYS A 109 15.87 -10.74 -1.88
N ARG A 110 15.43 -11.31 -3.02
CA ARG A 110 15.85 -10.87 -4.35
C ARG A 110 15.42 -9.43 -4.65
N LEU A 111 14.23 -9.00 -4.23
CA LEU A 111 13.79 -7.61 -4.38
C LEU A 111 14.75 -6.64 -3.68
N LEU A 112 15.14 -6.95 -2.43
CA LEU A 112 16.04 -6.13 -1.62
C LEU A 112 17.53 -6.24 -2.02
N GLU A 113 17.89 -7.22 -2.83
CA GLU A 113 19.21 -7.33 -3.48
C GLU A 113 19.27 -6.47 -4.75
N ILE A 114 18.17 -6.44 -5.51
CA ILE A 114 18.09 -5.68 -6.76
C ILE A 114 18.00 -4.19 -6.48
N LEU A 115 17.13 -3.77 -5.57
CA LEU A 115 16.83 -2.37 -5.33
C LEU A 115 17.44 -1.86 -4.01
N PRO A 116 18.09 -0.69 -4.01
CA PRO A 116 18.64 -0.07 -2.80
C PRO A 116 17.53 0.58 -1.97
N ILE A 117 16.58 -0.24 -1.47
CA ILE A 117 15.46 0.22 -0.68
C ILE A 117 15.97 0.66 0.68
N GLN A 118 15.79 1.93 1.01
CA GLN A 118 16.16 2.52 2.30
C GLN A 118 14.96 2.73 3.22
N THR A 119 13.78 2.89 2.62
CA THR A 119 12.54 3.12 3.36
C THR A 119 11.43 2.32 2.68
N ALA A 120 10.60 1.67 3.48
CA ALA A 120 9.41 0.96 3.01
C ALA A 120 8.16 1.48 3.75
N VAL A 121 7.08 1.69 3.02
CA VAL A 121 5.78 2.10 3.56
C VAL A 121 4.74 1.07 3.14
N MET A 122 4.15 0.41 4.12
CA MET A 122 3.05 -0.52 3.95
C MET A 122 1.74 0.17 4.29
N VAL A 123 0.69 -0.06 3.49
CA VAL A 123 -0.58 0.62 3.69
C VAL A 123 -1.59 -0.33 4.32
N LYS A 124 -2.20 0.08 5.41
CA LYS A 124 -3.36 -0.55 6.05
C LYS A 124 -3.10 -1.98 6.59
N TYR A 125 -3.38 -3.01 5.81
CA TYR A 125 -3.33 -4.43 6.26
C TYR A 125 -2.23 -5.25 5.58
N GLU A 126 -1.22 -4.59 5.05
CA GLU A 126 -0.17 -5.22 4.25
C GLU A 126 0.94 -5.84 5.13
N PHE A 127 0.55 -6.89 5.85
CA PHE A 127 1.42 -7.66 6.74
C PHE A 127 1.98 -8.90 6.02
N TRP A 128 2.91 -8.70 5.11
CA TRP A 128 3.58 -9.76 4.35
C TRP A 128 4.80 -10.30 5.11
N PRO A 129 4.72 -11.46 5.82
CA PRO A 129 5.80 -11.91 6.71
C PRO A 129 7.15 -12.06 6.02
N ALA A 130 7.16 -12.56 4.77
CA ALA A 130 8.39 -12.74 4.02
C ALA A 130 9.09 -11.40 3.69
N TYR A 131 8.31 -10.37 3.33
CA TYR A 131 8.83 -9.05 3.06
C TYR A 131 9.23 -8.31 4.33
N LEU A 132 8.38 -8.31 5.36
CA LEU A 132 8.68 -7.64 6.63
C LEU A 132 9.95 -8.20 7.26
N LYS A 133 10.12 -9.54 7.25
CA LYS A 133 11.35 -10.16 7.76
C LYS A 133 12.58 -9.79 6.93
N ALA A 134 12.47 -9.79 5.61
CA ALA A 134 13.60 -9.42 4.75
C ALA A 134 13.98 -7.93 4.89
N LEU A 135 13.01 -7.04 5.09
CA LEU A 135 13.22 -5.61 5.38
C LEU A 135 13.93 -5.43 6.72
N GLU A 136 13.48 -6.13 7.77
CA GLU A 136 14.12 -6.15 9.08
C GLU A 136 15.57 -6.64 9.00
N ASP A 137 15.80 -7.78 8.34
CA ASP A 137 17.16 -8.37 8.18
C ASP A 137 18.12 -7.44 7.43
N LYS A 138 17.61 -6.54 6.59
CA LYS A 138 18.39 -5.52 5.87
C LYS A 138 18.45 -4.16 6.59
N GLY A 139 17.81 -4.02 7.74
CA GLY A 139 17.77 -2.77 8.50
C GLY A 139 16.99 -1.65 7.80
N VAL A 140 16.06 -1.99 6.90
CA VAL A 140 15.25 -1.01 6.17
C VAL A 140 14.22 -0.38 7.11
N ALA A 141 14.18 0.96 7.15
CA ALA A 141 13.18 1.69 7.91
C ALA A 141 11.78 1.44 7.32
N THR A 142 10.98 0.63 8.03
CA THR A 142 9.66 0.21 7.55
C THR A 142 8.55 0.88 8.37
N TYR A 143 7.58 1.45 7.69
CA TYR A 143 6.44 2.15 8.28
C TYR A 143 5.14 1.50 7.86
N LEU A 144 4.15 1.50 8.77
CA LEU A 144 2.77 1.13 8.47
C LEU A 144 1.91 2.39 8.59
N ILE A 145 1.09 2.66 7.57
CA ILE A 145 0.22 3.85 7.55
C ILE A 145 -1.24 3.49 7.43
N SER A 146 -2.11 4.36 7.94
CA SER A 146 -3.57 4.26 7.86
C SER A 146 -4.13 2.94 8.38
N ALA A 147 -3.47 2.31 9.35
CA ALA A 147 -3.86 1.03 9.91
C ALA A 147 -5.04 1.16 10.89
N ILE A 148 -5.88 0.14 10.93
CA ILE A 148 -6.93 -0.03 11.93
C ILE A 148 -6.77 -1.40 12.58
N PHE A 149 -6.79 -1.45 13.90
CA PHE A 149 -6.71 -2.69 14.65
C PHE A 149 -7.97 -2.95 15.45
N ARG A 150 -8.41 -4.22 15.49
CA ARG A 150 -9.60 -4.67 16.21
C ARG A 150 -9.29 -5.89 17.04
N PRO A 151 -9.93 -6.07 18.23
CA PRO A 151 -9.60 -7.17 19.16
C PRO A 151 -9.71 -8.57 18.55
N GLY A 152 -10.63 -8.80 17.61
CA GLY A 152 -10.82 -10.09 16.94
C GLY A 152 -9.79 -10.44 15.86
N GLN A 153 -8.83 -9.56 15.57
CA GLN A 153 -7.81 -9.85 14.56
C GLN A 153 -6.79 -10.86 15.07
N LEU A 154 -6.22 -11.63 14.13
CA LEU A 154 -5.26 -12.71 14.39
C LEU A 154 -4.11 -12.32 15.34
N PHE A 155 -3.63 -11.08 15.25
CA PHE A 155 -2.53 -10.56 16.10
C PHE A 155 -2.80 -10.69 17.61
N PHE A 156 -4.06 -10.57 18.02
CA PHE A 156 -4.47 -10.49 19.42
C PHE A 156 -5.07 -11.80 19.95
N LEU A 157 -5.16 -12.82 19.09
CA LEU A 157 -5.64 -14.14 19.48
C LEU A 157 -4.51 -14.95 20.13
N PRO A 158 -4.81 -15.93 21.03
CA PRO A 158 -3.79 -16.71 21.74
C PRO A 158 -2.78 -17.41 20.83
N TRP A 159 -3.23 -17.84 19.63
CA TRP A 159 -2.38 -18.48 18.62
C TRP A 159 -1.72 -17.48 17.64
N GLY A 160 -2.04 -16.20 17.74
CA GLY A 160 -1.56 -15.13 16.88
C GLY A 160 -0.22 -14.52 17.29
N LYS A 161 0.43 -14.99 18.36
CA LYS A 161 1.68 -14.40 18.89
C LYS A 161 2.79 -14.23 17.84
N GLY A 162 2.88 -15.15 16.88
CA GLY A 162 3.86 -15.04 15.78
C GLY A 162 3.58 -13.86 14.84
N TYR A 163 2.31 -13.55 14.61
CA TYR A 163 1.90 -12.39 13.82
C TYR A 163 2.07 -11.08 14.59
N LEU A 164 1.81 -11.10 15.90
CA LEU A 164 2.05 -9.93 16.75
C LEU A 164 3.53 -9.49 16.68
N LYS A 165 4.46 -10.46 16.66
CA LYS A 165 5.90 -10.17 16.51
C LYS A 165 6.22 -9.42 15.21
N LEU A 166 5.47 -9.63 14.13
CA LEU A 166 5.68 -8.89 12.87
C LEU A 166 5.42 -7.39 13.02
N LEU A 167 4.58 -6.98 13.96
CA LEU A 167 4.32 -5.55 14.19
C LEU A 167 5.55 -4.84 14.75
N HIS A 168 6.44 -5.54 15.42
CA HIS A 168 7.69 -4.97 15.93
C HIS A 168 8.74 -4.72 14.84
N THR A 169 8.56 -5.25 13.63
CA THR A 169 9.45 -4.95 12.48
C THR A 169 9.24 -3.53 11.96
N PHE A 170 8.10 -2.91 12.25
CA PHE A 170 7.85 -1.53 11.87
C PHE A 170 8.57 -0.55 12.80
N LYS A 171 9.25 0.43 12.21
CA LYS A 171 9.86 1.54 12.93
C LYS A 171 8.79 2.44 13.57
N ARG A 172 7.65 2.62 12.90
CA ARG A 172 6.46 3.33 13.39
C ARG A 172 5.21 2.78 12.72
N ILE A 173 4.12 2.75 13.48
CA ILE A 173 2.79 2.36 13.01
C ILE A 173 1.85 3.56 13.20
N PHE A 174 1.37 4.11 12.10
CA PHE A 174 0.39 5.20 12.10
C PHE A 174 -1.01 4.59 11.96
N VAL A 175 -1.81 4.75 13.01
CA VAL A 175 -3.19 4.23 13.08
C VAL A 175 -4.21 5.33 12.88
N GLN A 176 -5.42 4.94 12.44
CA GLN A 176 -6.48 5.89 12.17
C GLN A 176 -7.18 6.39 13.45
N ASP A 177 -7.20 5.59 14.51
CA ASP A 177 -7.96 5.89 15.72
C ASP A 177 -7.24 5.51 17.02
N GLN A 178 -7.70 6.13 18.10
CA GLN A 178 -7.17 5.92 19.45
C GLN A 178 -7.41 4.50 19.97
N ALA A 179 -8.51 3.86 19.56
CA ALA A 179 -8.82 2.48 19.99
C ALA A 179 -7.78 1.49 19.44
N SER A 180 -7.37 1.66 18.18
CA SER A 180 -6.28 0.90 17.56
C SER A 180 -4.95 1.11 18.29
N ALA A 181 -4.61 2.35 18.64
CA ALA A 181 -3.39 2.66 19.37
C ALA A 181 -3.38 2.01 20.76
N GLN A 182 -4.45 2.15 21.52
CA GLN A 182 -4.59 1.54 22.85
C GLN A 182 -4.51 0.02 22.79
N LEU A 183 -5.12 -0.60 21.77
CA LEU A 183 -5.08 -2.04 21.58
C LEU A 183 -3.65 -2.54 21.30
N LEU A 184 -2.90 -1.86 20.46
CA LEU A 184 -1.51 -2.16 20.17
C LEU A 184 -0.64 -2.02 21.41
N MET A 185 -0.74 -0.90 22.13
CA MET A 185 0.01 -0.66 23.36
C MET A 185 -0.28 -1.70 24.43
N LYS A 186 -1.55 -2.11 24.61
CA LYS A 186 -1.94 -3.19 25.52
C LYS A 186 -1.24 -4.52 25.21
N HIS A 187 -0.87 -4.74 23.96
CA HIS A 187 -0.17 -5.95 23.52
C HIS A 187 1.34 -5.75 23.32
N GLY A 188 1.91 -4.69 23.91
CA GLY A 188 3.35 -4.44 23.92
C GLY A 188 3.93 -3.80 22.67
N VAL A 189 3.09 -3.33 21.72
CA VAL A 189 3.53 -2.58 20.54
C VAL A 189 3.46 -1.10 20.85
N SER A 190 4.59 -0.48 21.18
CA SER A 190 4.69 0.91 21.67
C SER A 190 5.02 1.93 20.57
N GLN A 191 5.55 1.50 19.41
CA GLN A 191 5.91 2.36 18.28
C GLN A 191 4.67 2.76 17.45
N VAL A 192 3.63 3.22 18.10
CA VAL A 192 2.34 3.58 17.49
C VAL A 192 2.03 5.06 17.66
N GLU A 193 1.38 5.64 16.67
CA GLU A 193 0.94 7.03 16.64
C GLU A 193 -0.42 7.15 15.95
N VAL A 194 -1.31 8.00 16.46
CA VAL A 194 -2.61 8.25 15.86
C VAL A 194 -2.47 9.39 14.85
N ALA A 195 -2.67 9.08 13.57
CA ALA A 195 -2.55 10.04 12.46
C ALA A 195 -3.86 10.29 11.71
N GLY A 196 -4.93 9.56 12.03
CA GLY A 196 -6.19 9.65 11.29
C GLY A 196 -6.18 8.90 9.95
N ASP A 197 -7.20 9.14 9.15
CA ASP A 197 -7.33 8.57 7.81
C ASP A 197 -6.90 9.59 6.76
N THR A 198 -5.81 9.32 6.08
CA THR A 198 -5.22 10.21 5.05
C THR A 198 -6.14 10.51 3.86
N ARG A 199 -7.23 9.75 3.68
CA ARG A 199 -8.23 10.08 2.66
C ARG A 199 -8.93 11.40 2.93
N PHE A 200 -9.05 11.82 4.19
CA PHE A 200 -9.61 13.14 4.52
C PHE A 200 -8.72 14.28 4.02
N ASP A 201 -7.39 14.12 4.07
CA ASP A 201 -6.46 15.12 3.52
C ASP A 201 -6.70 15.29 2.02
N HIS A 202 -6.89 14.18 1.29
CA HIS A 202 -7.21 14.24 -0.13
C HIS A 202 -8.56 14.92 -0.40
N VAL A 203 -9.60 14.62 0.38
CA VAL A 203 -10.92 15.27 0.23
C VAL A 203 -10.83 16.78 0.47
N VAL A 204 -10.06 17.21 1.48
CA VAL A 204 -9.84 18.63 1.76
C VAL A 204 -9.14 19.31 0.57
N GLU A 205 -8.15 18.64 -0.03
CA GLU A 205 -7.42 19.19 -1.17
C GLU A 205 -8.29 19.27 -2.43
N VAL A 206 -9.08 18.23 -2.71
CA VAL A 206 -10.06 18.23 -3.80
C VAL A 206 -11.06 19.36 -3.63
N ARG A 207 -11.53 19.61 -2.39
CA ARG A 207 -12.46 20.72 -2.11
C ARG A 207 -11.82 22.09 -2.39
N LYS A 208 -10.55 22.29 -2.02
CA LYS A 208 -9.84 23.54 -2.30
C LYS A 208 -9.69 23.80 -3.80
N GLN A 209 -9.57 22.73 -4.60
CA GLN A 209 -9.43 22.77 -6.06
C GLN A 209 -10.76 22.65 -6.79
N ALA A 210 -11.88 22.52 -6.06
CA ALA A 210 -13.19 22.36 -6.66
C ALA A 210 -13.53 23.60 -7.50
N LYS A 211 -13.94 23.34 -8.74
CA LYS A 211 -14.45 24.37 -9.67
C LYS A 211 -15.95 24.37 -9.59
N ASP A 212 -16.52 25.55 -9.79
CA ASP A 212 -17.96 25.67 -9.99
C ASP A 212 -18.37 24.83 -11.21
N LEU A 213 -19.47 24.13 -11.09
CA LEU A 213 -20.02 23.27 -12.13
C LEU A 213 -21.34 23.85 -12.61
N PRO A 214 -21.35 24.73 -13.63
CA PRO A 214 -22.56 25.43 -14.08
C PRO A 214 -23.73 24.50 -14.42
N ILE A 215 -23.43 23.28 -14.91
CA ILE A 215 -24.45 22.26 -15.18
C ILE A 215 -25.15 21.83 -13.88
N VAL A 216 -24.39 21.62 -12.80
CA VAL A 216 -24.93 21.22 -11.50
C VAL A 216 -25.70 22.39 -10.88
N GLU A 217 -25.15 23.62 -10.96
CA GLU A 217 -25.79 24.82 -10.47
C GLU A 217 -27.13 25.06 -11.16
N GLY A 218 -27.16 24.93 -12.50
CA GLY A 218 -28.40 25.04 -13.25
C GLY A 218 -29.41 23.95 -12.95
N PHE A 219 -28.94 22.72 -12.66
CA PHE A 219 -29.82 21.61 -12.30
C PHE A 219 -30.45 21.76 -10.91
N VAL A 220 -29.73 22.35 -9.95
CA VAL A 220 -30.20 22.52 -8.57
C VAL A 220 -30.87 23.88 -8.34
N ALA A 221 -30.84 24.78 -9.32
CA ALA A 221 -31.43 26.10 -9.21
C ALA A 221 -32.94 26.04 -8.92
N GLY A 222 -33.36 26.63 -7.81
CA GLY A 222 -34.76 26.62 -7.37
C GLY A 222 -35.22 25.34 -6.65
N ALA A 223 -34.33 24.35 -6.46
CA ALA A 223 -34.70 23.15 -5.70
C ALA A 223 -34.74 23.43 -4.19
N GLU A 224 -35.84 23.07 -3.53
CA GLU A 224 -35.96 23.16 -2.07
C GLU A 224 -35.03 22.17 -1.34
N ARG A 225 -34.74 21.03 -1.98
CA ARG A 225 -33.86 19.98 -1.44
C ARG A 225 -33.08 19.32 -2.57
N VAL A 226 -31.81 19.03 -2.31
CA VAL A 226 -30.92 18.31 -3.24
C VAL A 226 -30.48 17.02 -2.57
N ILE A 227 -30.67 15.89 -3.24
CA ILE A 227 -30.16 14.58 -2.81
C ILE A 227 -29.07 14.17 -3.77
N VAL A 228 -27.87 13.90 -3.23
CA VAL A 228 -26.73 13.39 -3.98
C VAL A 228 -26.52 11.92 -3.65
N ALA A 229 -26.75 11.03 -4.61
CA ALA A 229 -26.42 9.61 -4.51
C ALA A 229 -25.07 9.35 -5.16
N GLY A 230 -24.05 9.18 -4.37
CA GLY A 230 -22.68 8.90 -4.86
C GLY A 230 -22.31 7.43 -4.67
N SER A 231 -21.70 6.84 -5.70
CA SER A 231 -21.10 5.49 -5.62
C SER A 231 -22.08 4.39 -5.22
N THR A 232 -23.10 4.18 -6.03
CA THR A 232 -24.06 3.05 -5.90
C THR A 232 -23.49 1.78 -6.52
#